data_5b278341b38a6b7f8fc569d6c5992e08
#
_entry.id   5b278341b38a6b7f8fc569d6c5992e08
#
_cell.length_a   1.000
_cell.length_b   1.000
_cell.length_c   1.000
_cell.angle_alpha   90.00
_cell.angle_beta   90.00
_cell.angle_gamma   90.00
#
_symmetry.space_group_name_H-M   'P 1'
#
loop_
_entity.id
_entity.type
_entity.pdbx_description
1 polymer ?
#
loop_
_entity_poly.entity_id
_entity_poly.type
_entity_poly.pdbx_seq_one_letter_code
_entity_poly.pdbx_strand_id
1 'polypeptide(L)'
;MCVVWLTLDHVAWAQVQVPDETYDFSIAKGIIEFGRGHYEQAAGLFEQAREATPNDPEATEYLGQALLRLKKYPEAEALFHDLTISEPARAQPWLGLAISQSQLGKYHEALVSLEQAETLDPQNPLVYFYQGIVSRELKAFNQSPALFSRAMALSPDLTPTVRYYTGMSYYERGLLDQAQKEFEAAIASGEPESELARSARAILQQRTAVPKGAKQWDLNLSISGQYDTNVVLLPTGIQPPGGTTGISKKDDFVTAFYARGEYRPIQTSVWTAGVAYGLYQSFHQKLTTFDVQDHAPSVFVQRQIGMVTARLQYAFDYVRVGHDPFLLAQAVQPIITIAESDSHFTQIQLRYQNKRFQDDLFAGNSLRNGKNWLGGVTQYAYFANGTGHIRLGYTFDTDRTGGGSPSVATPGVQTNADWAYKAHRFSVGLGVPEFLTLRPSLAFDYYLMDYENPNSFSADGTTKRR
;
A
#
# COMPACT_ATOMS: atom_id res chain seq x y z
N MET A 1 42.88 -83.11 -62.15
CA MET A 1 43.25 -82.44 -60.91
C MET A 1 42.61 -81.03 -61.01
N CYS A 2 41.37 -80.90 -60.52
CA CYS A 2 40.65 -79.63 -60.46
C CYS A 2 40.58 -79.25 -58.99
N VAL A 3 41.15 -78.11 -58.69
CA VAL A 3 41.14 -77.51 -57.41
C VAL A 3 40.00 -76.41 -57.41
N VAL A 4 38.92 -76.67 -56.64
CA VAL A 4 37.80 -75.76 -56.47
C VAL A 4 38.13 -74.87 -55.25
N TRP A 5 38.21 -73.54 -55.47
CA TRP A 5 38.32 -72.54 -54.43
C TRP A 5 36.86 -72.17 -54.01
N LEU A 6 36.49 -72.46 -52.74
CA LEU A 6 35.28 -72.02 -52.16
C LEU A 6 35.63 -70.60 -51.49
N THR A 7 35.05 -69.59 -52.01
CA THR A 7 35.01 -68.27 -51.35
C THR A 7 33.95 -68.29 -50.26
N LEU A 8 34.35 -68.14 -49.02
CA LEU A 8 33.46 -67.88 -47.90
C LEU A 8 33.00 -66.44 -47.93
N ASP A 9 31.73 -66.24 -48.29
CA ASP A 9 31.09 -64.91 -48.14
C ASP A 9 31.04 -64.56 -46.65
N HIS A 10 31.42 -63.30 -46.35
CA HIS A 10 31.30 -62.71 -45.03
C HIS A 10 29.83 -62.61 -44.62
N VAL A 11 29.41 -63.47 -43.75
CA VAL A 11 28.16 -63.27 -42.98
C VAL A 11 28.41 -62.07 -42.04
N ALA A 12 27.77 -60.92 -42.33
CA ALA A 12 27.74 -59.81 -41.47
C ALA A 12 26.98 -60.24 -40.19
N TRP A 13 27.69 -60.44 -39.14
CA TRP A 13 27.10 -60.56 -37.80
C TRP A 13 26.47 -59.21 -37.48
N ALA A 14 25.14 -59.14 -37.48
CA ALA A 14 24.42 -58.05 -36.79
C ALA A 14 24.92 -58.05 -35.35
N GLN A 15 25.68 -57.02 -34.97
CA GLN A 15 25.99 -56.81 -33.56
C GLN A 15 24.65 -56.58 -32.87
N VAL A 16 24.17 -57.62 -32.18
CA VAL A 16 23.18 -57.43 -31.13
C VAL A 16 23.88 -56.57 -30.08
N GLN A 17 23.51 -55.30 -29.99
CA GLN A 17 23.92 -54.44 -28.89
C GLN A 17 23.37 -55.11 -27.61
N VAL A 18 24.28 -55.75 -26.86
CA VAL A 18 24.01 -56.16 -25.50
C VAL A 18 23.77 -54.86 -24.72
N PRO A 19 22.65 -54.73 -24.02
CA PRO A 19 22.47 -53.52 -23.20
C PRO A 19 23.72 -53.32 -22.35
N ASP A 20 24.23 -52.09 -22.29
CA ASP A 20 25.41 -51.82 -21.49
C ASP A 20 24.99 -51.93 -20.02
N GLU A 21 25.40 -53.05 -19.38
CA GLU A 21 25.09 -53.36 -17.96
C GLU A 21 25.49 -52.14 -17.06
N THR A 22 26.45 -51.35 -17.49
CA THR A 22 26.89 -50.16 -16.80
C THR A 22 25.85 -49.05 -16.90
N TYR A 23 25.21 -48.86 -18.08
CA TYR A 23 24.17 -47.85 -18.27
C TYR A 23 22.92 -48.17 -17.42
N ASP A 24 22.34 -49.38 -17.61
CA ASP A 24 21.12 -49.79 -16.87
C ASP A 24 21.33 -49.76 -15.36
N PHE A 25 22.49 -50.23 -14.89
CA PHE A 25 22.84 -50.17 -13.48
C PHE A 25 22.96 -48.73 -12.96
N SER A 26 23.62 -47.84 -13.71
CA SER A 26 23.83 -46.45 -13.30
C SER A 26 22.51 -45.67 -13.28
N ILE A 27 21.62 -45.83 -14.28
CA ILE A 27 20.29 -45.24 -14.29
C ILE A 27 19.43 -45.74 -13.11
N ALA A 28 19.32 -47.08 -12.92
CA ALA A 28 18.49 -47.63 -11.86
C ALA A 28 18.96 -47.20 -10.47
N LYS A 29 20.27 -47.26 -10.22
CA LYS A 29 20.84 -46.80 -8.94
C LYS A 29 20.71 -45.30 -8.76
N GLY A 30 20.92 -44.51 -9.83
CA GLY A 30 20.74 -43.06 -9.83
C GLY A 30 19.30 -42.66 -9.44
N ILE A 31 18.28 -43.32 -9.98
CA ILE A 31 16.87 -43.09 -9.60
C ILE A 31 16.62 -43.42 -8.12
N ILE A 32 17.20 -44.53 -7.61
CA ILE A 32 17.08 -44.88 -6.18
C ILE A 32 17.71 -43.77 -5.30
N GLU A 33 18.93 -43.34 -5.59
CA GLU A 33 19.60 -42.30 -4.80
C GLU A 33 18.89 -40.96 -4.93
N PHE A 34 18.37 -40.63 -6.10
CA PHE A 34 17.54 -39.44 -6.29
C PHE A 34 16.27 -39.45 -5.41
N GLY A 35 15.57 -40.61 -5.37
CA GLY A 35 14.39 -40.81 -4.51
C GLY A 35 14.71 -40.73 -3.01
N ARG A 36 15.94 -41.06 -2.61
CA ARG A 36 16.45 -40.92 -1.23
C ARG A 36 16.89 -39.46 -0.89
N GLY A 37 16.91 -38.56 -1.87
CA GLY A 37 17.38 -37.19 -1.70
C GLY A 37 18.91 -37.03 -1.78
N HIS A 38 19.65 -38.09 -2.17
CA HIS A 38 21.12 -38.06 -2.34
C HIS A 38 21.45 -37.54 -3.74
N TYR A 39 21.13 -36.27 -4.01
CA TYR A 39 21.17 -35.70 -5.36
C TYR A 39 22.58 -35.62 -5.98
N GLU A 40 23.64 -35.40 -5.17
CA GLU A 40 25.03 -35.45 -5.64
C GLU A 40 25.41 -36.85 -6.14
N GLN A 41 25.02 -37.89 -5.41
CA GLN A 41 25.33 -39.26 -5.80
C GLN A 41 24.51 -39.67 -7.04
N ALA A 42 23.23 -39.26 -7.09
CA ALA A 42 22.37 -39.46 -8.24
C ALA A 42 22.94 -38.78 -9.50
N ALA A 43 23.37 -37.52 -9.39
CA ALA A 43 23.97 -36.79 -10.49
C ALA A 43 25.23 -37.48 -11.03
N GLY A 44 26.11 -37.97 -10.14
CA GLY A 44 27.31 -38.72 -10.53
C GLY A 44 26.98 -40.04 -11.25
N LEU A 45 25.92 -40.73 -10.85
CA LEU A 45 25.46 -41.97 -11.50
C LEU A 45 24.83 -41.67 -12.87
N PHE A 46 24.05 -40.62 -12.99
CA PHE A 46 23.48 -40.21 -14.28
C PHE A 46 24.55 -39.69 -15.25
N GLU A 47 25.62 -39.06 -14.76
CA GLU A 47 26.77 -38.70 -15.58
C GLU A 47 27.50 -39.93 -16.10
N GLN A 48 27.71 -40.98 -15.27
CA GLN A 48 28.27 -42.27 -15.71
C GLN A 48 27.40 -42.94 -16.77
N ALA A 49 26.09 -42.90 -16.61
CA ALA A 49 25.17 -43.42 -17.63
C ALA A 49 25.30 -42.70 -18.96
N ARG A 50 25.45 -41.36 -18.90
CA ARG A 50 25.66 -40.52 -20.09
C ARG A 50 27.02 -40.74 -20.75
N GLU A 51 28.05 -41.05 -19.97
CA GLU A 51 29.38 -41.41 -20.52
C GLU A 51 29.31 -42.78 -21.21
N ALA A 52 28.53 -43.76 -20.65
CA ALA A 52 28.36 -45.05 -21.24
C ALA A 52 27.56 -45.00 -22.59
N THR A 53 26.50 -44.16 -22.59
CA THR A 53 25.68 -43.94 -23.80
C THR A 53 25.60 -42.45 -24.10
N PRO A 54 26.54 -41.93 -24.86
CA PRO A 54 26.57 -40.49 -25.22
C PRO A 54 25.32 -40.07 -25.98
N ASN A 55 24.76 -38.90 -25.60
CA ASN A 55 23.54 -38.29 -26.15
C ASN A 55 22.23 -39.08 -25.83
N ASP A 56 22.27 -39.93 -24.82
CA ASP A 56 21.03 -40.55 -24.35
C ASP A 56 20.12 -39.48 -23.71
N PRO A 57 18.88 -39.28 -24.21
CA PRO A 57 17.99 -38.26 -23.70
C PRO A 57 17.51 -38.55 -22.27
N GLU A 58 17.36 -39.80 -21.90
CA GLU A 58 16.86 -40.20 -20.58
C GLU A 58 17.91 -39.91 -19.49
N ALA A 59 19.16 -40.33 -19.67
CA ALA A 59 20.25 -40.05 -18.75
C ALA A 59 20.48 -38.53 -18.62
N THR A 60 20.41 -37.81 -19.72
CA THR A 60 20.56 -36.33 -19.74
C THR A 60 19.42 -35.65 -18.98
N GLU A 61 18.19 -36.15 -19.13
CA GLU A 61 17.03 -35.59 -18.41
C GLU A 61 17.13 -35.84 -16.90
N TYR A 62 17.48 -37.05 -16.45
CA TYR A 62 17.68 -37.35 -15.04
C TYR A 62 18.82 -36.54 -14.42
N LEU A 63 19.92 -36.36 -15.16
CA LEU A 63 21.01 -35.49 -14.72
C LEU A 63 20.53 -34.03 -14.55
N GLY A 64 19.79 -33.51 -15.53
CA GLY A 64 19.20 -32.18 -15.46
C GLY A 64 18.30 -32.01 -14.23
N GLN A 65 17.44 -33.02 -13.94
CA GLN A 65 16.60 -33.01 -12.76
C GLN A 65 17.42 -33.04 -11.45
N ALA A 66 18.49 -33.83 -11.39
CA ALA A 66 19.38 -33.87 -10.23
C ALA A 66 20.10 -32.52 -10.03
N LEU A 67 20.54 -31.88 -11.10
CA LEU A 67 21.15 -30.54 -11.05
C LEU A 67 20.16 -29.46 -10.57
N LEU A 68 18.87 -29.53 -10.97
CA LEU A 68 17.85 -28.65 -10.43
C LEU A 68 17.72 -28.78 -8.91
N ARG A 69 17.71 -30.03 -8.39
CA ARG A 69 17.68 -30.31 -6.95
C ARG A 69 18.92 -29.81 -6.21
N LEU A 70 20.07 -29.85 -6.86
CA LEU A 70 21.35 -29.31 -6.37
C LEU A 70 21.46 -27.80 -6.52
N LYS A 71 20.45 -27.12 -7.10
CA LYS A 71 20.44 -25.69 -7.40
C LYS A 71 21.53 -25.25 -8.38
N LYS A 72 22.06 -26.19 -9.18
CA LYS A 72 23.02 -25.93 -10.26
C LYS A 72 22.27 -25.55 -11.53
N TYR A 73 21.58 -24.40 -11.46
CA TYR A 73 20.64 -23.95 -12.50
C TYR A 73 21.27 -23.68 -13.88
N PRO A 74 22.48 -23.07 -13.98
CA PRO A 74 23.11 -22.85 -15.28
C PRO A 74 23.43 -24.15 -16.03
N GLU A 75 23.91 -25.17 -15.29
CA GLU A 75 24.23 -26.48 -15.86
C GLU A 75 22.96 -27.23 -16.27
N ALA A 76 21.90 -27.16 -15.43
CA ALA A 76 20.61 -27.73 -15.76
C ALA A 76 19.96 -27.06 -16.99
N GLU A 77 20.05 -25.73 -17.11
CA GLU A 77 19.56 -24.96 -18.24
C GLU A 77 20.22 -25.45 -19.55
N ALA A 78 21.54 -25.62 -19.56
CA ALA A 78 22.27 -26.08 -20.73
C ALA A 78 21.79 -27.48 -21.18
N LEU A 79 21.67 -28.44 -20.24
CA LEU A 79 21.24 -29.78 -20.57
C LEU A 79 19.79 -29.82 -21.09
N PHE A 80 18.86 -29.12 -20.44
CA PHE A 80 17.47 -29.09 -20.89
C PHE A 80 17.34 -28.32 -22.23
N HIS A 81 18.11 -27.28 -22.45
CA HIS A 81 18.16 -26.60 -23.74
C HIS A 81 18.57 -27.53 -24.86
N ASP A 82 19.64 -28.32 -24.66
CA ASP A 82 20.10 -29.29 -25.66
C ASP A 82 19.03 -30.38 -25.92
N LEU A 83 18.33 -30.82 -24.86
CA LEU A 83 17.22 -31.75 -24.98
C LEU A 83 16.04 -31.16 -25.75
N THR A 84 15.73 -29.86 -25.62
CA THR A 84 14.65 -29.26 -26.41
C THR A 84 14.96 -29.17 -27.90
N ILE A 85 16.24 -29.20 -28.25
CA ILE A 85 16.69 -29.24 -29.66
C ILE A 85 16.67 -30.69 -30.22
N SER A 86 17.17 -31.65 -29.45
CA SER A 86 17.20 -33.05 -29.87
C SER A 86 15.85 -33.76 -29.82
N GLU A 87 15.01 -33.42 -28.82
CA GLU A 87 13.71 -34.02 -28.54
C GLU A 87 12.58 -32.96 -28.45
N PRO A 88 12.30 -32.17 -29.47
CA PRO A 88 11.42 -30.99 -29.39
C PRO A 88 9.95 -31.31 -29.09
N ALA A 89 9.54 -32.57 -29.30
CA ALA A 89 8.18 -33.05 -29.07
C ALA A 89 7.93 -33.56 -27.64
N ARG A 90 8.95 -33.54 -26.77
CA ARG A 90 8.81 -33.99 -25.37
C ARG A 90 8.57 -32.77 -24.49
N ALA A 91 7.52 -32.82 -23.68
CA ALA A 91 7.13 -31.73 -22.77
C ALA A 91 8.11 -31.52 -21.60
N GLN A 92 8.67 -32.64 -21.08
CA GLN A 92 9.47 -32.64 -19.87
C GLN A 92 10.78 -31.80 -19.98
N PRO A 93 11.55 -31.88 -21.08
CA PRO A 93 12.69 -30.98 -21.29
C PRO A 93 12.33 -29.49 -21.29
N TRP A 94 11.21 -29.11 -21.92
CA TRP A 94 10.72 -27.74 -21.91
C TRP A 94 10.36 -27.25 -20.52
N LEU A 95 9.72 -28.12 -19.69
CA LEU A 95 9.42 -27.81 -18.30
C LEU A 95 10.72 -27.66 -17.48
N GLY A 96 11.70 -28.56 -17.65
CA GLY A 96 13.00 -28.49 -17.00
C GLY A 96 13.77 -27.23 -17.35
N LEU A 97 13.75 -26.84 -18.64
CA LEU A 97 14.34 -25.58 -19.13
C LEU A 97 13.65 -24.38 -18.46
N ALA A 98 12.34 -24.34 -18.44
CA ALA A 98 11.58 -23.27 -17.84
C ALA A 98 11.85 -23.10 -16.33
N ILE A 99 11.96 -24.22 -15.61
CA ILE A 99 12.30 -24.22 -14.18
C ILE A 99 13.69 -23.59 -13.99
N SER A 100 14.68 -24.04 -14.77
CA SER A 100 16.04 -23.52 -14.71
C SER A 100 16.08 -22.01 -14.98
N GLN A 101 15.43 -21.56 -16.06
CA GLN A 101 15.32 -20.16 -16.45
C GLN A 101 14.62 -19.33 -15.39
N SER A 102 13.55 -19.84 -14.79
CA SER A 102 12.83 -19.16 -13.69
C SER A 102 13.72 -18.93 -12.47
N GLN A 103 14.53 -19.94 -12.10
CA GLN A 103 15.46 -19.85 -10.97
C GLN A 103 16.65 -18.91 -11.25
N LEU A 104 16.99 -18.71 -12.51
CA LEU A 104 18.01 -17.76 -12.97
C LEU A 104 17.45 -16.32 -13.16
N GLY A 105 16.16 -16.11 -12.90
CA GLY A 105 15.51 -14.81 -13.09
C GLY A 105 15.19 -14.48 -14.56
N LYS A 106 15.34 -15.42 -15.48
CA LYS A 106 15.02 -15.27 -16.91
C LYS A 106 13.53 -15.52 -17.15
N TYR A 107 12.67 -14.71 -16.52
CA TYR A 107 11.23 -14.97 -16.45
C TYR A 107 10.50 -14.95 -17.79
N HIS A 108 10.90 -14.08 -18.72
CA HIS A 108 10.30 -14.03 -20.05
C HIS A 108 10.64 -15.27 -20.89
N GLU A 109 11.88 -15.76 -20.80
CA GLU A 109 12.32 -16.98 -21.46
C GLU A 109 11.61 -18.20 -20.86
N ALA A 110 11.50 -18.24 -19.53
CA ALA A 110 10.78 -19.30 -18.83
C ALA A 110 9.30 -19.38 -19.24
N LEU A 111 8.64 -18.23 -19.48
CA LEU A 111 7.25 -18.21 -19.95
C LEU A 111 7.11 -18.87 -21.32
N VAL A 112 8.00 -18.55 -22.26
CA VAL A 112 8.02 -19.16 -23.60
C VAL A 112 8.23 -20.68 -23.51
N SER A 113 9.18 -21.12 -22.68
CA SER A 113 9.42 -22.54 -22.46
C SER A 113 8.21 -23.27 -21.83
N LEU A 114 7.49 -22.59 -20.90
CA LEU A 114 6.26 -23.12 -20.30
C LEU A 114 5.10 -23.19 -21.29
N GLU A 115 4.96 -22.25 -22.21
CA GLU A 115 3.97 -22.27 -23.28
C GLU A 115 4.21 -23.47 -24.24
N GLN A 116 5.46 -23.79 -24.53
CA GLN A 116 5.82 -24.99 -25.30
C GLN A 116 5.47 -26.26 -24.51
N ALA A 117 5.84 -26.32 -23.23
CA ALA A 117 5.50 -27.45 -22.36
C ALA A 117 3.98 -27.65 -22.25
N GLU A 118 3.18 -26.57 -22.12
CA GLU A 118 1.72 -26.62 -22.09
C GLU A 118 1.12 -27.16 -23.40
N THR A 119 1.68 -26.71 -24.54
CA THR A 119 1.21 -27.16 -25.85
C THR A 119 1.41 -28.69 -26.04
N LEU A 120 2.51 -29.21 -25.49
CA LEU A 120 2.88 -30.62 -25.62
C LEU A 120 2.17 -31.51 -24.57
N ASP A 121 1.96 -31.01 -23.36
CA ASP A 121 1.28 -31.68 -22.26
C ASP A 121 0.37 -30.72 -21.46
N PRO A 122 -0.86 -30.47 -21.93
CA PRO A 122 -1.81 -29.56 -21.29
C PRO A 122 -2.43 -30.15 -19.99
N GLN A 123 -2.09 -31.37 -19.60
CA GLN A 123 -2.55 -31.97 -18.35
C GLN A 123 -1.47 -31.97 -17.24
N ASN A 124 -0.29 -31.45 -17.51
CA ASN A 124 0.78 -31.39 -16.52
C ASN A 124 0.53 -30.28 -15.49
N PRO A 125 0.28 -30.62 -14.22
CA PRO A 125 -0.02 -29.62 -13.20
C PRO A 125 1.19 -28.69 -12.90
N LEU A 126 2.42 -29.18 -13.08
CA LEU A 126 3.63 -28.40 -12.81
C LEU A 126 3.81 -27.25 -13.82
N VAL A 127 3.34 -27.41 -15.05
CA VAL A 127 3.38 -26.34 -16.05
C VAL A 127 2.59 -25.14 -15.54
N TYR A 128 1.34 -25.32 -15.13
CA TYR A 128 0.49 -24.24 -14.60
C TYR A 128 1.02 -23.69 -13.28
N PHE A 129 1.59 -24.51 -12.44
CA PHE A 129 2.23 -24.07 -11.20
C PHE A 129 3.39 -23.13 -11.48
N TYR A 130 4.31 -23.49 -12.39
CA TYR A 130 5.44 -22.63 -12.73
C TYR A 130 5.04 -21.41 -13.55
N GLN A 131 4.02 -21.51 -14.41
CA GLN A 131 3.41 -20.32 -15.04
C GLN A 131 2.88 -19.34 -13.99
N GLY A 132 2.23 -19.83 -12.94
CA GLY A 132 1.76 -19.02 -11.81
C GLY A 132 2.90 -18.33 -11.06
N ILE A 133 4.02 -19.04 -10.82
CA ILE A 133 5.23 -18.47 -10.19
C ILE A 133 5.83 -17.39 -11.08
N VAL A 134 6.07 -17.68 -12.37
CA VAL A 134 6.67 -16.75 -13.32
C VAL A 134 5.79 -15.50 -13.49
N SER A 135 4.46 -15.68 -13.59
CA SER A 135 3.52 -14.55 -13.66
C SER A 135 3.59 -13.65 -12.42
N ARG A 136 3.78 -14.24 -11.22
CA ARG A 136 3.98 -13.46 -9.98
C ARG A 136 5.27 -12.66 -10.03
N GLU A 137 6.39 -13.26 -10.42
CA GLU A 137 7.69 -12.60 -10.52
C GLU A 137 7.66 -11.44 -11.56
N LEU A 138 6.92 -11.61 -12.65
CA LEU A 138 6.65 -10.57 -13.64
C LEU A 138 5.61 -9.52 -13.17
N LYS A 139 5.13 -9.62 -11.93
CA LYS A 139 4.09 -8.76 -11.34
C LYS A 139 2.73 -8.82 -12.07
N ALA A 140 2.49 -9.85 -12.88
CA ALA A 140 1.21 -10.14 -13.51
C ALA A 140 0.25 -10.83 -12.52
N PHE A 141 0.07 -10.23 -11.36
CA PHE A 141 -0.62 -10.81 -10.20
C PHE A 141 -2.08 -11.21 -10.45
N ASN A 142 -2.72 -10.68 -11.48
CA ASN A 142 -4.11 -11.03 -11.81
C ASN A 142 -4.21 -12.42 -12.46
N GLN A 143 -3.15 -12.89 -13.13
CA GLN A 143 -3.12 -14.17 -13.82
C GLN A 143 -2.73 -15.33 -12.90
N SER A 144 -1.79 -15.07 -12.00
CA SER A 144 -1.20 -16.07 -11.10
C SER A 144 -2.24 -16.93 -10.33
N PRO A 145 -3.31 -16.38 -9.70
CA PRO A 145 -4.27 -17.20 -8.96
C PRO A 145 -5.06 -18.19 -9.83
N ALA A 146 -5.38 -17.83 -11.07
CA ALA A 146 -6.09 -18.71 -11.99
C ALA A 146 -5.22 -19.90 -12.43
N LEU A 147 -3.94 -19.63 -12.71
CA LEU A 147 -2.95 -20.66 -13.06
C LEU A 147 -2.73 -21.62 -11.89
N PHE A 148 -2.57 -21.11 -10.68
CA PHE A 148 -2.45 -21.89 -9.47
C PHE A 148 -3.70 -22.76 -9.22
N SER A 149 -4.90 -22.22 -9.44
CA SER A 149 -6.15 -22.99 -9.31
C SER A 149 -6.20 -24.15 -10.30
N ARG A 150 -5.71 -23.95 -11.53
CA ARG A 150 -5.65 -25.01 -12.54
C ARG A 150 -4.64 -26.10 -12.15
N ALA A 151 -3.46 -25.73 -11.65
CA ALA A 151 -2.48 -26.67 -11.14
C ALA A 151 -3.06 -27.57 -10.03
N MET A 152 -3.76 -26.95 -9.06
CA MET A 152 -4.42 -27.66 -7.96
C MET A 152 -5.55 -28.59 -8.42
N ALA A 153 -6.32 -28.17 -9.43
CA ALA A 153 -7.38 -29.00 -9.99
C ALA A 153 -6.84 -30.26 -10.71
N LEU A 154 -5.66 -30.17 -11.34
CA LEU A 154 -4.99 -31.28 -11.99
C LEU A 154 -4.24 -32.19 -11.01
N SER A 155 -3.71 -31.64 -9.91
CA SER A 155 -3.04 -32.43 -8.87
C SER A 155 -3.41 -31.91 -7.49
N PRO A 156 -4.30 -32.57 -6.75
CA PRO A 156 -4.66 -32.21 -5.38
C PRO A 156 -3.47 -32.21 -4.39
N ASP A 157 -2.44 -33.01 -4.67
CA ASP A 157 -1.22 -33.07 -3.83
C ASP A 157 -0.45 -31.75 -3.81
N LEU A 158 -0.63 -30.91 -4.82
CA LEU A 158 -0.06 -29.58 -4.88
C LEU A 158 -0.82 -28.56 -4.03
N THR A 159 -1.96 -28.93 -3.42
CA THR A 159 -2.83 -27.98 -2.70
C THR A 159 -2.08 -27.12 -1.66
N PRO A 160 -1.26 -27.68 -0.75
CA PRO A 160 -0.56 -26.86 0.24
C PRO A 160 0.38 -25.84 -0.41
N THR A 161 1.15 -26.30 -1.41
CA THR A 161 2.12 -25.48 -2.14
C THR A 161 1.43 -24.38 -2.94
N VAL A 162 0.39 -24.73 -3.70
CA VAL A 162 -0.40 -23.78 -4.51
C VAL A 162 -1.04 -22.71 -3.62
N ARG A 163 -1.65 -23.09 -2.51
CA ARG A 163 -2.26 -22.13 -1.57
C ARG A 163 -1.24 -21.20 -0.96
N TYR A 164 -0.06 -21.69 -0.61
CA TYR A 164 1.03 -20.86 -0.11
C TYR A 164 1.43 -19.78 -1.14
N TYR A 165 1.68 -20.18 -2.40
CA TYR A 165 2.07 -19.21 -3.44
C TYR A 165 0.93 -18.29 -3.88
N THR A 166 -0.32 -18.75 -3.82
CA THR A 166 -1.49 -17.88 -3.98
C THR A 166 -1.55 -16.84 -2.85
N GLY A 167 -1.32 -17.27 -1.62
CA GLY A 167 -1.20 -16.39 -0.46
C GLY A 167 -0.09 -15.35 -0.64
N MET A 168 1.08 -15.76 -1.14
CA MET A 168 2.18 -14.85 -1.48
C MET A 168 1.78 -13.82 -2.54
N SER A 169 1.07 -14.25 -3.60
CA SER A 169 0.58 -13.33 -4.64
C SER A 169 -0.38 -12.27 -4.07
N TYR A 170 -1.26 -12.66 -3.15
CA TYR A 170 -2.14 -11.71 -2.47
C TYR A 170 -1.37 -10.83 -1.49
N TYR A 171 -0.38 -11.37 -0.78
CA TYR A 171 0.45 -10.64 0.16
C TYR A 171 1.24 -9.51 -0.53
N GLU A 172 1.88 -9.80 -1.66
CA GLU A 172 2.63 -8.83 -2.47
C GLU A 172 1.75 -7.72 -3.06
N ARG A 173 0.47 -8.00 -3.30
CA ARG A 173 -0.56 -7.02 -3.67
C ARG A 173 -1.10 -6.21 -2.48
N GLY A 174 -0.69 -6.52 -1.26
CA GLY A 174 -1.26 -5.94 -0.05
C GLY A 174 -2.69 -6.38 0.27
N LEU A 175 -3.20 -7.42 -0.38
CA LEU A 175 -4.53 -7.99 -0.13
C LEU A 175 -4.46 -8.98 1.05
N LEU A 176 -4.11 -8.42 2.22
CA LEU A 176 -3.65 -9.18 3.38
C LEU A 176 -4.72 -10.15 3.95
N ASP A 177 -6.00 -9.82 3.85
CA ASP A 177 -7.08 -10.71 4.31
C ASP A 177 -7.22 -11.95 3.42
N GLN A 178 -7.03 -11.79 2.11
CA GLN A 178 -7.02 -12.90 1.15
C GLN A 178 -5.75 -13.73 1.33
N ALA A 179 -4.59 -13.09 1.49
CA ALA A 179 -3.33 -13.77 1.79
C ALA A 179 -3.44 -14.63 3.06
N GLN A 180 -4.03 -14.10 4.13
CA GLN A 180 -4.24 -14.85 5.37
C GLN A 180 -5.05 -16.12 5.15
N LYS A 181 -6.18 -16.03 4.45
CA LYS A 181 -7.04 -17.18 4.17
C LYS A 181 -6.28 -18.28 3.41
N GLU A 182 -5.49 -17.89 2.43
CA GLU A 182 -4.71 -18.85 1.66
C GLU A 182 -3.56 -19.45 2.47
N PHE A 183 -2.86 -18.69 3.32
CA PHE A 183 -1.84 -19.24 4.22
C PHE A 183 -2.43 -20.17 5.27
N GLU A 184 -3.57 -19.83 5.88
CA GLU A 184 -4.29 -20.71 6.81
C GLU A 184 -4.73 -22.01 6.12
N ALA A 185 -5.24 -21.92 4.90
CA ALA A 185 -5.61 -23.09 4.11
C ALA A 185 -4.40 -23.93 3.66
N ALA A 186 -3.25 -23.31 3.37
CA ALA A 186 -2.00 -24.00 3.08
C ALA A 186 -1.53 -24.81 4.30
N ILE A 187 -1.59 -24.24 5.49
CA ILE A 187 -1.23 -24.90 6.75
C ILE A 187 -2.19 -26.05 7.05
N ALA A 188 -3.50 -25.87 6.81
CA ALA A 188 -4.52 -26.89 7.10
C ALA A 188 -4.48 -28.08 6.13
N SER A 189 -4.03 -27.87 4.88
CA SER A 189 -3.99 -28.88 3.82
C SER A 189 -2.67 -29.62 3.72
N GLY A 190 -1.61 -29.16 4.41
CA GLY A 190 -0.27 -29.73 4.37
C GLY A 190 0.16 -30.39 5.68
N GLU A 191 1.39 -30.90 5.71
CA GLU A 191 2.00 -31.39 6.94
C GLU A 191 2.28 -30.20 7.88
N PRO A 192 1.87 -30.31 9.18
CA PRO A 192 2.00 -29.19 10.13
C PRO A 192 3.42 -28.66 10.32
N GLU A 193 4.42 -29.54 10.24
CA GLU A 193 5.82 -29.21 10.47
C GLU A 193 6.62 -29.01 9.16
N SER A 194 5.95 -28.97 8.01
CA SER A 194 6.61 -28.70 6.73
C SER A 194 7.24 -27.30 6.74
N GLU A 195 8.30 -27.10 5.96
CA GLU A 195 8.97 -25.80 5.80
C GLU A 195 7.97 -24.72 5.29
N LEU A 196 7.07 -25.12 4.40
CA LEU A 196 6.03 -24.29 3.85
C LEU A 196 5.04 -23.84 4.94
N ALA A 197 4.56 -24.76 5.80
CA ALA A 197 3.67 -24.42 6.90
C ALA A 197 4.36 -23.50 7.92
N ARG A 198 5.66 -23.72 8.21
CA ARG A 198 6.46 -22.83 9.06
C ARG A 198 6.59 -21.43 8.47
N SER A 199 6.87 -21.33 7.17
CA SER A 199 6.97 -20.05 6.45
C SER A 199 5.64 -19.30 6.44
N ALA A 200 4.53 -20.00 6.16
CA ALA A 200 3.19 -19.41 6.23
C ALA A 200 2.85 -18.88 7.64
N ARG A 201 3.14 -19.66 8.70
CA ARG A 201 2.94 -19.21 10.08
C ARG A 201 3.79 -18.00 10.43
N ALA A 202 5.06 -17.97 9.99
CA ALA A 202 5.93 -16.83 10.22
C ALA A 202 5.38 -15.53 9.61
N ILE A 203 4.85 -15.60 8.39
CA ILE A 203 4.20 -14.47 7.73
C ILE A 203 2.94 -14.04 8.50
N LEU A 204 2.09 -14.98 8.93
CA LEU A 204 0.89 -14.69 9.71
C LEU A 204 1.23 -14.09 11.08
N GLN A 205 2.26 -14.59 11.75
CA GLN A 205 2.73 -14.03 13.05
C GLN A 205 3.28 -12.62 12.86
N GLN A 206 4.04 -12.37 11.80
CA GLN A 206 4.53 -11.03 11.50
C GLN A 206 3.38 -10.04 11.26
N ARG A 207 2.28 -10.51 10.68
CA ARG A 207 1.08 -9.69 10.46
C ARG A 207 0.37 -9.30 11.74
N THR A 208 0.29 -10.20 12.72
CA THR A 208 -0.38 -9.95 14.02
C THR A 208 0.55 -9.30 15.04
N ALA A 209 1.86 -9.37 14.84
CA ALA A 209 2.82 -8.72 15.71
C ALA A 209 2.75 -7.19 15.55
N VAL A 210 2.80 -6.48 16.67
CA VAL A 210 3.06 -5.04 16.68
C VAL A 210 4.42 -4.82 16.01
N PRO A 211 4.55 -3.92 15.01
CA PRO A 211 5.84 -3.66 14.37
C PRO A 211 6.91 -3.38 15.43
N LYS A 212 8.05 -4.07 15.37
CA LYS A 212 9.16 -3.83 16.30
C LYS A 212 9.59 -2.36 16.20
N GLY A 213 9.50 -1.63 17.32
CA GLY A 213 9.84 -0.21 17.37
C GLY A 213 8.69 0.74 16.98
N ALA A 214 7.47 0.25 16.73
CA ALA A 214 6.31 1.11 16.54
C ALA A 214 6.04 1.92 17.81
N LYS A 215 6.19 3.24 17.69
CA LYS A 215 5.92 4.15 18.81
C LYS A 215 4.40 4.18 19.04
N GLN A 216 3.98 3.81 20.25
CA GLN A 216 2.58 3.94 20.65
C GLN A 216 2.17 5.40 20.87
N TRP A 217 3.15 6.26 21.11
CA TRP A 217 2.96 7.68 21.34
C TRP A 217 3.59 8.49 20.22
N ASP A 218 2.87 9.52 19.80
CA ASP A 218 3.36 10.57 18.93
C ASP A 218 3.04 11.91 19.58
N LEU A 219 4.01 12.81 19.64
CA LEU A 219 3.82 14.17 20.17
C LEU A 219 4.39 15.16 19.16
N ASN A 220 3.52 16.02 18.67
CA ASN A 220 3.86 17.10 17.77
C ASN A 220 3.65 18.44 18.50
N LEU A 221 4.69 19.26 18.55
CA LEU A 221 4.64 20.59 19.13
C LEU A 221 5.07 21.58 18.05
N SER A 222 4.29 22.64 17.90
CA SER A 222 4.68 23.75 17.01
C SER A 222 4.40 25.10 17.65
N ILE A 223 5.22 26.06 17.28
CA ILE A 223 5.06 27.47 17.61
C ILE A 223 5.05 28.26 16.32
N SER A 224 4.17 29.21 16.21
CA SER A 224 4.10 30.12 15.06
C SER A 224 3.89 31.55 15.51
N GLY A 225 4.42 32.48 14.71
CA GLY A 225 4.13 33.90 14.81
C GLY A 225 3.39 34.36 13.54
N GLN A 226 2.34 35.10 13.71
CA GLN A 226 1.58 35.64 12.59
C GLN A 226 1.21 37.11 12.86
N TYR A 227 1.14 37.88 11.80
CA TYR A 227 0.64 39.24 11.87
C TYR A 227 -0.75 39.28 11.24
N ASP A 228 -1.76 39.60 12.04
CA ASP A 228 -3.14 39.73 11.61
C ASP A 228 -3.52 41.20 11.46
N THR A 229 -3.97 41.59 10.30
CA THR A 229 -4.39 42.94 9.98
C THR A 229 -5.86 43.23 10.31
N ASN A 230 -6.63 42.23 10.71
CA ASN A 230 -8.06 42.38 10.99
C ASN A 230 -8.58 41.37 12.04
N VAL A 231 -7.98 41.36 13.22
CA VAL A 231 -8.35 40.46 14.32
C VAL A 231 -9.84 40.51 14.68
N VAL A 232 -10.46 41.69 14.55
CA VAL A 232 -11.86 41.90 14.94
C VAL A 232 -12.86 41.49 13.84
N LEU A 233 -12.38 41.08 12.65
CA LEU A 233 -13.18 40.66 11.48
C LEU A 233 -14.23 41.72 11.07
N LEU A 234 -13.92 42.99 11.22
CA LEU A 234 -14.80 44.07 10.75
C LEU A 234 -14.61 44.27 9.25
N PRO A 235 -15.69 44.44 8.47
CA PRO A 235 -15.59 44.80 7.06
C PRO A 235 -14.87 46.14 6.89
N THR A 236 -14.09 46.27 5.82
CA THR A 236 -13.38 47.52 5.50
C THR A 236 -14.36 48.68 5.39
N GLY A 237 -14.19 49.73 6.15
CA GLY A 237 -15.01 50.97 6.09
C GLY A 237 -16.20 51.04 7.06
N ILE A 238 -16.45 50.00 7.87
CA ILE A 238 -17.53 50.02 8.87
C ILE A 238 -16.94 50.33 10.28
N GLN A 239 -17.53 51.32 10.95
CA GLN A 239 -17.23 51.52 12.38
C GLN A 239 -17.82 50.36 13.22
N PRO A 240 -17.12 49.92 14.29
CA PRO A 240 -17.65 48.92 15.17
C PRO A 240 -19.03 49.31 15.70
N PRO A 241 -19.95 48.34 15.89
CA PRO A 241 -21.20 48.60 16.60
C PRO A 241 -20.92 49.23 17.95
N GLY A 242 -21.77 50.13 18.41
CA GLY A 242 -21.57 51.00 19.58
C GLY A 242 -21.28 50.36 20.94
N GLY A 243 -20.99 49.07 21.02
CA GLY A 243 -20.54 48.36 22.21
C GLY A 243 -19.06 47.99 22.22
N THR A 244 -18.34 48.25 21.14
CA THR A 244 -16.86 48.01 21.02
C THR A 244 -16.05 49.29 21.15
N THR A 245 -16.57 50.25 21.90
CA THR A 245 -15.86 51.52 22.23
C THR A 245 -14.59 51.18 23.01
N GLY A 246 -13.44 51.33 22.33
CA GLY A 246 -12.11 51.08 22.91
C GLY A 246 -11.14 50.32 22.03
N ILE A 247 -11.59 49.60 21.00
CA ILE A 247 -10.70 48.92 20.06
C ILE A 247 -10.34 49.86 18.92
N SER A 248 -9.27 50.59 19.10
CA SER A 248 -8.76 51.55 18.09
C SER A 248 -7.84 50.87 17.06
N LYS A 249 -7.32 49.68 17.32
CA LYS A 249 -6.42 48.92 16.45
C LYS A 249 -7.04 47.57 16.06
N LYS A 250 -7.05 47.30 14.77
CA LYS A 250 -7.59 46.05 14.20
C LYS A 250 -6.48 45.04 13.94
N ASP A 251 -5.24 45.50 13.93
CA ASP A 251 -4.06 44.70 13.65
C ASP A 251 -3.33 44.31 14.93
N ASP A 252 -2.85 43.10 14.98
CA ASP A 252 -2.04 42.59 16.08
C ASP A 252 -1.05 41.55 15.64
N PHE A 253 -0.01 41.35 16.44
CA PHE A 253 0.88 40.21 16.31
C PHE A 253 0.41 39.11 17.26
N VAL A 254 0.31 37.91 16.72
CA VAL A 254 -0.18 36.73 17.44
C VAL A 254 0.92 35.67 17.49
N THR A 255 1.22 35.22 18.68
CA THR A 255 2.01 34.00 18.89
C THR A 255 1.07 32.86 19.15
N ALA A 256 1.17 31.77 18.39
CA ALA A 256 0.32 30.60 18.60
C ALA A 256 1.15 29.35 18.88
N PHE A 257 0.66 28.56 19.83
CA PHE A 257 1.17 27.26 20.20
C PHE A 257 0.18 26.19 19.75
N TYR A 258 0.68 25.11 19.18
CA TYR A 258 -0.08 23.93 18.88
C TYR A 258 0.63 22.71 19.44
N ALA A 259 -0.11 21.89 20.20
CA ALA A 259 0.36 20.59 20.69
C ALA A 259 -0.62 19.52 20.26
N ARG A 260 -0.15 18.41 19.74
CA ARG A 260 -0.96 17.24 19.41
C ARG A 260 -0.29 15.99 19.92
N GLY A 261 -0.93 15.31 20.86
CA GLY A 261 -0.57 13.98 21.29
C GLY A 261 -1.48 12.93 20.66
N GLU A 262 -0.91 11.81 20.23
CA GLU A 262 -1.65 10.66 19.73
C GLU A 262 -1.16 9.39 20.44
N TYR A 263 -2.08 8.58 20.95
CA TYR A 263 -1.81 7.29 21.59
C TYR A 263 -2.50 6.18 20.82
N ARG A 264 -1.74 5.15 20.44
CA ARG A 264 -2.15 4.04 19.58
C ARG A 264 -2.08 2.70 20.34
N PRO A 265 -3.04 2.40 21.23
CA PRO A 265 -3.05 1.14 21.99
C PRO A 265 -3.24 -0.10 21.10
N ILE A 266 -3.90 0.05 19.95
CA ILE A 266 -4.09 -1.02 18.99
C ILE A 266 -3.28 -0.67 17.74
N GLN A 267 -2.25 -1.48 17.48
CA GLN A 267 -1.37 -1.29 16.34
C GLN A 267 -0.91 -2.65 15.81
N THR A 268 -1.44 -3.02 14.65
CA THR A 268 -1.06 -4.21 13.90
C THR A 268 -0.55 -3.79 12.53
N SER A 269 -0.12 -4.72 11.71
CA SER A 269 0.26 -4.43 10.32
C SER A 269 -0.90 -3.95 9.44
N VAL A 270 -2.15 -4.20 9.86
CA VAL A 270 -3.37 -3.86 9.08
C VAL A 270 -4.19 -2.79 9.77
N TRP A 271 -4.33 -2.86 11.10
CA TRP A 271 -5.20 -1.99 11.87
C TRP A 271 -4.44 -1.15 12.87
N THR A 272 -4.81 0.09 12.97
CA THR A 272 -4.39 1.00 14.04
C THR A 272 -5.63 1.67 14.60
N ALA A 273 -5.76 1.71 15.91
CA ALA A 273 -6.80 2.49 16.57
C ALA A 273 -6.21 3.22 17.77
N GLY A 274 -6.74 4.38 18.05
CA GLY A 274 -6.21 5.21 19.13
C GLY A 274 -7.03 6.44 19.43
N VAL A 275 -6.46 7.22 20.33
CA VAL A 275 -6.99 8.50 20.76
C VAL A 275 -5.97 9.59 20.47
N ALA A 276 -6.44 10.79 20.20
CA ALA A 276 -5.57 11.95 20.07
C ALA A 276 -6.18 13.14 20.82
N TYR A 277 -5.30 14.02 21.24
CA TYR A 277 -5.68 15.30 21.86
C TYR A 277 -4.88 16.41 21.22
N GLY A 278 -5.59 17.40 20.66
CA GLY A 278 -5.05 18.65 20.14
C GLY A 278 -5.29 19.79 21.12
N LEU A 279 -4.30 20.63 21.28
CA LEU A 279 -4.41 21.90 21.99
C LEU A 279 -3.86 23.00 21.09
N TYR A 280 -4.66 23.99 20.82
CA TYR A 280 -4.23 25.24 20.20
C TYR A 280 -4.40 26.38 21.20
N GLN A 281 -3.39 27.25 21.29
CA GLN A 281 -3.45 28.45 22.13
C GLN A 281 -2.80 29.60 21.37
N SER A 282 -3.56 30.67 21.15
CA SER A 282 -3.02 31.93 20.63
C SER A 282 -2.87 32.95 21.75
N PHE A 283 -1.92 33.83 21.55
CA PHE A 283 -1.66 35.01 22.42
C PHE A 283 -1.49 36.24 21.53
N HIS A 284 -2.45 37.14 21.66
CA HIS A 284 -2.42 38.46 21.02
C HIS A 284 -1.56 39.42 21.83
N GLN A 285 -0.75 40.21 21.15
CA GLN A 285 0.12 41.16 21.84
C GLN A 285 -0.65 42.35 22.47
N LYS A 286 -1.73 42.79 21.84
CA LYS A 286 -2.53 43.94 22.25
C LYS A 286 -3.99 43.59 22.52
N LEU A 287 -4.55 42.65 21.73
CA LEU A 287 -5.98 42.31 21.74
C LEU A 287 -6.21 40.97 22.45
N THR A 288 -5.74 40.86 23.70
CA THR A 288 -5.76 39.60 24.48
C THR A 288 -7.16 39.03 24.72
N THR A 289 -8.20 39.85 24.62
CA THR A 289 -9.60 39.39 24.68
C THR A 289 -9.97 38.50 23.49
N PHE A 290 -9.15 38.44 22.44
CA PHE A 290 -9.32 37.58 21.28
C PHE A 290 -8.39 36.36 21.30
N ASP A 291 -7.68 36.12 22.40
CA ASP A 291 -6.90 34.90 22.57
C ASP A 291 -7.79 33.67 22.42
N VAL A 292 -7.36 32.75 21.56
CA VAL A 292 -8.10 31.53 21.26
C VAL A 292 -7.45 30.37 21.95
N GLN A 293 -8.28 29.57 22.64
CA GLN A 293 -7.89 28.28 23.16
C GLN A 293 -8.83 27.20 22.56
N ASP A 294 -8.28 26.18 21.93
CA ASP A 294 -9.03 25.07 21.37
C ASP A 294 -8.54 23.75 21.93
N HIS A 295 -9.48 22.99 22.48
CA HIS A 295 -9.29 21.64 22.99
C HIS A 295 -9.98 20.65 22.04
N ALA A 296 -9.19 19.80 21.38
CA ALA A 296 -9.65 18.90 20.32
C ALA A 296 -9.35 17.42 20.62
N PRO A 297 -10.06 16.80 21.60
CA PRO A 297 -10.00 15.34 21.78
C PRO A 297 -10.61 14.62 20.58
N SER A 298 -10.00 13.49 20.20
CA SER A 298 -10.50 12.66 19.11
C SER A 298 -10.18 11.20 19.30
N VAL A 299 -10.99 10.34 18.66
CA VAL A 299 -10.76 8.91 18.53
C VAL A 299 -10.68 8.56 17.07
N PHE A 300 -9.90 7.55 16.73
CA PHE A 300 -9.76 7.12 15.34
C PHE A 300 -9.54 5.63 15.21
N VAL A 301 -9.92 5.12 14.03
CA VAL A 301 -9.54 3.82 13.53
C VAL A 301 -8.97 3.97 12.13
N GLN A 302 -7.93 3.21 11.82
CA GLN A 302 -7.21 3.25 10.56
C GLN A 302 -6.98 1.83 10.06
N ARG A 303 -7.12 1.62 8.75
CA ARG A 303 -6.83 0.34 8.08
C ARG A 303 -5.85 0.57 6.94
N GLN A 304 -4.84 -0.31 6.86
CA GLN A 304 -3.92 -0.39 5.72
C GLN A 304 -4.43 -1.42 4.71
N ILE A 305 -4.53 -1.03 3.43
CA ILE A 305 -4.98 -1.88 2.32
C ILE A 305 -4.01 -1.65 1.15
N GLY A 306 -2.93 -2.43 1.10
CA GLY A 306 -1.86 -2.21 0.12
C GLY A 306 -1.23 -0.82 0.28
N MET A 307 -1.22 -0.05 -0.80
CA MET A 307 -0.71 1.33 -0.82
C MET A 307 -1.70 2.36 -0.22
N VAL A 308 -2.91 1.94 0.14
CA VAL A 308 -3.96 2.82 0.63
C VAL A 308 -4.11 2.69 2.14
N THR A 309 -4.11 3.82 2.83
CA THR A 309 -4.47 3.91 4.25
C THR A 309 -5.81 4.65 4.37
N ALA A 310 -6.81 3.99 4.93
CA ALA A 310 -8.11 4.58 5.22
C ALA A 310 -8.22 4.84 6.74
N ARG A 311 -8.45 6.08 7.14
CA ARG A 311 -8.64 6.51 8.54
C ARG A 311 -10.01 7.15 8.69
N LEU A 312 -10.75 6.74 9.72
CA LEU A 312 -11.96 7.40 10.18
C LEU A 312 -11.71 7.99 11.55
N GLN A 313 -11.93 9.29 11.68
CA GLN A 313 -11.74 10.03 12.93
C GLN A 313 -13.05 10.69 13.36
N TYR A 314 -13.34 10.64 14.65
CA TYR A 314 -14.36 11.46 15.30
C TYR A 314 -13.67 12.41 16.26
N ALA A 315 -13.94 13.70 16.12
CA ALA A 315 -13.35 14.76 16.92
C ALA A 315 -14.42 15.62 17.59
N PHE A 316 -14.07 16.16 18.72
CA PHE A 316 -14.84 17.15 19.44
C PHE A 316 -13.95 18.38 19.66
N ASP A 317 -14.42 19.57 19.29
CA ASP A 317 -13.70 20.81 19.48
C ASP A 317 -14.44 21.65 20.54
N TYR A 318 -13.70 22.10 21.56
CA TYR A 318 -14.13 23.05 22.53
C TYR A 318 -13.25 24.30 22.44
N VAL A 319 -13.82 25.34 21.83
CA VAL A 319 -13.08 26.60 21.59
C VAL A 319 -13.54 27.66 22.60
N ARG A 320 -12.55 28.34 23.18
CA ARG A 320 -12.72 29.54 24.00
C ARG A 320 -12.07 30.72 23.29
N VAL A 321 -12.65 31.89 23.46
CA VAL A 321 -12.06 33.17 23.04
C VAL A 321 -11.98 34.07 24.26
N GLY A 322 -10.79 34.58 24.55
CA GLY A 322 -10.51 35.16 25.84
C GLY A 322 -10.67 34.12 26.95
N HIS A 323 -11.66 34.30 27.84
CA HIS A 323 -11.95 33.38 28.92
C HIS A 323 -13.31 32.70 28.75
N ASP A 324 -14.06 33.06 27.70
CA ASP A 324 -15.46 32.65 27.54
C ASP A 324 -15.61 31.51 26.51
N PRO A 325 -16.56 30.59 26.74
CA PRO A 325 -16.94 29.60 25.75
C PRO A 325 -17.38 30.24 24.46
N PHE A 326 -16.86 29.76 23.32
CA PHE A 326 -17.14 30.34 22.01
C PHE A 326 -17.79 29.34 21.06
N LEU A 327 -17.23 28.12 20.96
CA LEU A 327 -17.70 27.11 20.02
C LEU A 327 -17.58 25.71 20.61
N LEU A 328 -18.64 24.92 20.45
CA LEU A 328 -18.65 23.48 20.59
C LEU A 328 -18.87 22.87 19.22
N ALA A 329 -18.01 21.98 18.77
CA ALA A 329 -18.18 21.32 17.50
C ALA A 329 -17.91 19.81 17.58
N GLN A 330 -18.59 19.05 16.73
CA GLN A 330 -18.40 17.60 16.58
C GLN A 330 -18.18 17.32 15.10
N ALA A 331 -17.15 16.54 14.81
CA ALA A 331 -16.77 16.25 13.44
C ALA A 331 -16.55 14.75 13.21
N VAL A 332 -17.01 14.27 12.06
CA VAL A 332 -16.60 12.97 11.48
C VAL A 332 -15.74 13.26 10.28
N GLN A 333 -14.57 12.64 10.24
CA GLN A 333 -13.57 12.91 9.20
C GLN A 333 -12.97 11.61 8.67
N PRO A 334 -13.45 11.09 7.53
CA PRO A 334 -12.74 10.10 6.74
C PRO A 334 -11.54 10.74 6.02
N ILE A 335 -10.39 10.04 6.06
CA ILE A 335 -9.14 10.42 5.42
C ILE A 335 -8.63 9.20 4.67
N ILE A 336 -8.30 9.37 3.41
CA ILE A 336 -7.66 8.34 2.58
C ILE A 336 -6.27 8.87 2.19
N THR A 337 -5.24 8.09 2.48
CA THR A 337 -3.88 8.37 2.06
C THR A 337 -3.42 7.28 1.11
N ILE A 338 -2.94 7.67 -0.06
CA ILE A 338 -2.43 6.77 -1.11
C ILE A 338 -0.92 6.99 -1.18
N ALA A 339 -0.13 5.95 -0.92
CA ALA A 339 1.32 5.96 -1.09
C ALA A 339 1.63 5.57 -2.55
N GLU A 340 1.88 6.55 -3.40
CA GLU A 340 2.20 6.34 -4.83
C GLU A 340 3.63 5.82 -5.01
N SER A 341 4.51 6.23 -4.09
CA SER A 341 5.89 5.76 -3.97
C SER A 341 6.38 6.02 -2.55
N ASP A 342 7.63 5.68 -2.26
CA ASP A 342 8.27 5.96 -0.95
C ASP A 342 8.37 7.47 -0.64
N SER A 343 8.24 8.31 -1.65
CA SER A 343 8.39 9.77 -1.53
C SER A 343 7.16 10.58 -1.95
N HIS A 344 6.12 9.97 -2.51
CA HIS A 344 4.93 10.67 -2.98
C HIS A 344 3.65 10.10 -2.35
N PHE A 345 2.82 10.99 -1.82
CA PHE A 345 1.58 10.63 -1.13
C PHE A 345 0.47 11.57 -1.53
N THR A 346 -0.69 11.01 -1.90
CA THR A 346 -1.93 11.78 -2.06
C THR A 346 -2.83 11.54 -0.85
N GLN A 347 -3.28 12.62 -0.23
CA GLN A 347 -4.26 12.57 0.84
C GLN A 347 -5.58 13.18 0.39
N ILE A 348 -6.66 12.44 0.55
CA ILE A 348 -8.03 12.89 0.31
C ILE A 348 -8.74 12.91 1.66
N GLN A 349 -9.37 14.03 1.98
CA GLN A 349 -10.11 14.17 3.23
C GLN A 349 -11.51 14.71 2.97
N LEU A 350 -12.46 14.20 3.74
CA LEU A 350 -13.79 14.76 3.88
C LEU A 350 -14.02 15.05 5.36
N ARG A 351 -14.77 16.09 5.68
CA ARG A 351 -15.18 16.39 7.05
C ARG A 351 -16.62 16.85 7.05
N TYR A 352 -17.41 16.24 7.91
CA TYR A 352 -18.70 16.77 8.30
C TYR A 352 -18.61 17.24 9.73
N GLN A 353 -18.98 18.50 10.00
CA GLN A 353 -18.91 19.11 11.32
C GLN A 353 -20.25 19.77 11.67
N ASN A 354 -20.75 19.49 12.86
CA ASN A 354 -21.88 20.20 13.45
C ASN A 354 -21.34 21.22 14.47
N LYS A 355 -21.70 22.50 14.31
CA LYS A 355 -21.18 23.62 15.09
C LYS A 355 -22.25 24.25 15.94
N ARG A 356 -21.94 24.52 17.22
CA ARG A 356 -22.78 25.25 18.17
C ARG A 356 -21.96 26.37 18.78
N PHE A 357 -22.21 27.59 18.34
CA PHE A 357 -21.60 28.79 18.91
C PHE A 357 -22.33 29.21 20.17
N GLN A 358 -21.58 29.75 21.11
CA GLN A 358 -22.09 30.24 22.40
C GLN A 358 -22.23 31.76 22.36
N ASP A 359 -23.20 32.31 23.07
CA ASP A 359 -23.52 33.75 23.09
C ASP A 359 -22.83 34.50 24.26
N ASP A 360 -21.99 33.80 25.03
CA ASP A 360 -21.38 34.37 26.26
C ASP A 360 -20.50 35.60 25.96
N LEU A 361 -19.69 35.51 24.94
CA LEU A 361 -18.77 36.64 24.55
C LEU A 361 -19.42 37.62 23.58
N PHE A 362 -20.20 37.12 22.62
CA PHE A 362 -20.83 37.91 21.59
C PHE A 362 -22.33 37.56 21.46
N ALA A 363 -23.21 38.50 21.80
CA ALA A 363 -24.64 38.31 21.63
C ALA A 363 -24.99 38.01 20.17
N GLY A 364 -25.78 36.96 19.94
CA GLY A 364 -26.16 36.53 18.62
C GLY A 364 -25.09 35.67 17.91
N ASN A 365 -24.05 35.21 18.60
CA ASN A 365 -23.06 34.29 18.06
C ASN A 365 -23.69 32.94 17.67
N SER A 366 -24.72 32.51 18.38
CA SER A 366 -25.53 31.31 18.10
C SER A 366 -26.22 31.33 16.72
N LEU A 367 -26.37 32.52 16.09
CA LEU A 367 -26.84 32.63 14.71
C LEU A 367 -25.90 31.97 13.70
N ARG A 368 -24.66 31.70 14.10
CA ARG A 368 -23.66 30.98 13.30
C ARG A 368 -23.77 29.45 13.41
N ASN A 369 -24.67 28.95 14.25
CA ASN A 369 -24.92 27.51 14.40
C ASN A 369 -25.27 26.89 13.07
N GLY A 370 -24.62 25.76 12.75
CA GLY A 370 -24.82 25.16 11.46
C GLY A 370 -24.00 23.90 11.23
N LYS A 371 -24.04 23.47 9.99
CA LYS A 371 -23.34 22.28 9.50
C LYS A 371 -22.30 22.70 8.48
N ASN A 372 -21.07 22.24 8.70
CA ASN A 372 -19.97 22.49 7.80
C ASN A 372 -19.58 21.19 7.07
N TRP A 373 -19.34 21.28 5.79
CA TRP A 373 -18.77 20.23 4.96
C TRP A 373 -17.47 20.73 4.33
N LEU A 374 -16.44 19.93 4.47
CA LEU A 374 -15.14 20.18 3.87
C LEU A 374 -14.71 18.97 3.06
N GLY A 375 -14.24 19.20 1.83
CA GLY A 375 -13.60 18.20 0.99
C GLY A 375 -12.26 18.73 0.49
N GLY A 376 -11.20 17.93 0.55
CA GLY A 376 -9.89 18.39 0.13
C GLY A 376 -9.03 17.27 -0.41
N VAL A 377 -8.07 17.66 -1.24
CA VAL A 377 -6.99 16.83 -1.75
C VAL A 377 -5.66 17.53 -1.51
N THR A 378 -4.67 16.77 -1.05
CA THR A 378 -3.32 17.27 -0.80
C THR A 378 -2.31 16.28 -1.34
N GLN A 379 -1.39 16.79 -2.16
CA GLN A 379 -0.24 16.05 -2.65
C GLN A 379 0.99 16.40 -1.83
N TYR A 380 1.74 15.37 -1.43
CA TYR A 380 3.03 15.49 -0.74
C TYR A 380 4.13 14.88 -1.60
N ALA A 381 5.24 15.58 -1.72
CA ALA A 381 6.48 15.07 -2.31
C ALA A 381 7.60 15.24 -1.28
N TYR A 382 8.15 14.13 -0.80
CA TYR A 382 9.24 14.10 0.18
C TYR A 382 10.60 14.03 -0.50
N PHE A 383 11.60 14.69 0.08
CA PHE A 383 12.99 14.68 -0.36
C PHE A 383 13.94 14.62 0.85
N ALA A 384 15.23 14.56 0.62
CA ALA A 384 16.24 14.47 1.68
C ALA A 384 15.93 13.33 2.69
N ASN A 385 15.72 12.10 2.19
CA ASN A 385 15.37 10.91 2.98
C ASN A 385 14.12 11.11 3.87
N GLY A 386 13.13 11.86 3.37
CA GLY A 386 11.86 12.09 4.06
C GLY A 386 11.88 13.21 5.11
N THR A 387 12.98 13.93 5.27
CA THR A 387 13.10 15.03 6.23
C THR A 387 12.62 16.36 5.68
N GLY A 388 12.62 16.53 4.35
CA GLY A 388 12.02 17.67 3.65
C GLY A 388 10.78 17.27 2.86
N HIS A 389 9.87 18.21 2.61
CA HIS A 389 8.70 17.93 1.77
C HIS A 389 8.15 19.19 1.09
N ILE A 390 7.51 18.99 -0.05
CA ILE A 390 6.63 19.97 -0.69
C ILE A 390 5.19 19.47 -0.53
N ARG A 391 4.29 20.39 -0.22
CA ARG A 391 2.87 20.14 -0.09
C ARG A 391 2.08 21.07 -0.99
N LEU A 392 1.17 20.49 -1.81
CA LEU A 392 0.21 21.22 -2.62
C LEU A 392 -1.19 20.76 -2.24
N GLY A 393 -2.07 21.66 -1.86
CA GLY A 393 -3.41 21.32 -1.39
C GLY A 393 -4.49 22.20 -2.00
N TYR A 394 -5.64 21.58 -2.22
CA TYR A 394 -6.89 22.26 -2.50
C TYR A 394 -7.96 21.77 -1.54
N THR A 395 -8.75 22.71 -1.01
CA THR A 395 -9.87 22.41 -0.11
C THR A 395 -11.07 23.25 -0.50
N PHE A 396 -12.22 22.58 -0.65
CA PHE A 396 -13.52 23.21 -0.72
C PHE A 396 -14.20 23.11 0.64
N ASP A 397 -14.76 24.23 1.11
CA ASP A 397 -15.41 24.33 2.40
C ASP A 397 -16.75 25.03 2.25
N THR A 398 -17.80 24.50 2.84
CA THR A 398 -19.12 25.14 2.82
C THR A 398 -19.78 25.07 4.19
N ASP A 399 -20.29 26.20 4.63
CA ASP A 399 -21.02 26.34 5.89
C ASP A 399 -22.48 26.64 5.64
N ARG A 400 -23.35 25.78 6.17
CA ARG A 400 -24.80 25.94 6.09
C ARG A 400 -25.34 26.23 7.46
N THR A 401 -25.67 27.48 7.71
CA THR A 401 -26.36 27.91 8.91
C THR A 401 -27.87 27.75 8.76
N GLY A 402 -28.58 27.60 9.84
CA GLY A 402 -30.06 27.56 9.83
C GLY A 402 -30.61 28.95 9.43
N GLY A 403 -31.50 29.01 8.49
CA GLY A 403 -32.10 30.27 8.02
C GLY A 403 -32.41 30.24 6.54
N GLY A 404 -33.40 30.94 6.09
CA GLY A 404 -33.76 31.07 4.69
C GLY A 404 -32.68 31.83 3.90
N SER A 405 -32.83 31.87 2.57
CA SER A 405 -31.99 32.68 1.68
C SER A 405 -32.78 33.96 1.32
N PRO A 406 -32.76 35.00 2.16
CA PRO A 406 -33.49 36.21 1.86
C PRO A 406 -32.86 36.90 0.63
N SER A 407 -33.67 37.40 -0.27
CA SER A 407 -33.21 38.17 -1.42
C SER A 407 -32.63 39.54 -1.00
N VAL A 408 -33.10 40.06 0.14
CA VAL A 408 -32.64 41.30 0.75
C VAL A 408 -32.57 41.05 2.27
N ALA A 409 -31.43 41.37 2.90
CA ALA A 409 -31.27 41.36 4.36
C ALA A 409 -31.88 42.65 4.96
N THR A 410 -32.40 42.53 6.18
CA THR A 410 -32.85 43.72 6.92
C THR A 410 -31.60 44.37 7.57
N PRO A 411 -31.24 45.61 7.17
CA PRO A 411 -30.07 46.28 7.73
C PRO A 411 -30.13 46.36 9.27
N GLY A 412 -29.05 45.98 9.93
CA GLY A 412 -28.94 45.98 11.40
C GLY A 412 -29.56 44.78 12.10
N VAL A 413 -30.27 43.88 11.40
CA VAL A 413 -30.87 42.65 11.98
C VAL A 413 -30.10 41.45 11.49
N GLN A 414 -29.18 40.94 12.31
CA GLN A 414 -28.43 39.72 12.00
C GLN A 414 -29.34 38.49 11.97
N THR A 415 -29.08 37.59 11.02
CA THR A 415 -29.78 36.33 10.85
C THR A 415 -28.79 35.18 10.61
N ASN A 416 -29.25 33.95 10.77
CA ASN A 416 -28.42 32.78 10.46
C ASN A 416 -27.95 32.78 8.99
N ALA A 417 -28.74 33.35 8.08
CA ALA A 417 -28.42 33.42 6.66
C ALA A 417 -27.12 34.24 6.37
N ASP A 418 -26.79 35.21 7.22
CA ASP A 418 -25.60 36.07 7.06
C ASP A 418 -24.28 35.28 7.11
N TRP A 419 -24.29 34.07 7.64
CA TRP A 419 -23.10 33.27 7.94
C TRP A 419 -22.89 32.08 6.99
N ALA A 420 -23.84 31.81 6.09
CA ALA A 420 -23.70 30.75 5.12
C ALA A 420 -22.70 31.15 4.01
N TYR A 421 -21.70 30.28 3.74
CA TYR A 421 -20.68 30.56 2.76
C TYR A 421 -20.22 29.31 2.01
N LYS A 422 -19.56 29.55 0.87
CA LYS A 422 -18.70 28.61 0.16
C LYS A 422 -17.30 29.18 0.08
N ALA A 423 -16.31 28.33 0.26
CA ALA A 423 -14.93 28.77 0.24
C ALA A 423 -14.01 27.78 -0.48
N HIS A 424 -13.00 28.33 -1.11
CA HIS A 424 -11.94 27.60 -1.79
C HIS A 424 -10.60 28.01 -1.17
N ARG A 425 -9.82 27.02 -0.76
CA ARG A 425 -8.47 27.25 -0.23
C ARG A 425 -7.45 26.51 -1.06
N PHE A 426 -6.44 27.24 -1.50
CA PHE A 426 -5.25 26.72 -2.17
C PHE A 426 -4.08 26.85 -1.20
N SER A 427 -3.38 25.74 -0.97
CA SER A 427 -2.30 25.64 0.02
C SER A 427 -1.00 25.23 -0.66
N VAL A 428 0.08 25.92 -0.36
CA VAL A 428 1.44 25.53 -0.73
C VAL A 428 2.26 25.46 0.54
N GLY A 429 3.02 24.38 0.73
CA GLY A 429 3.89 24.22 1.89
C GLY A 429 5.26 23.69 1.49
N LEU A 430 6.30 24.15 2.16
CA LEU A 430 7.67 23.69 2.05
C LEU A 430 8.17 23.31 3.44
N GLY A 431 8.40 22.03 3.69
CA GLY A 431 9.15 21.56 4.86
C GLY A 431 10.62 21.49 4.51
N VAL A 432 11.44 22.21 5.26
CA VAL A 432 12.89 22.20 5.08
C VAL A 432 13.47 20.97 5.80
N PRO A 433 14.54 20.34 5.28
CA PRO A 433 15.20 19.23 5.96
C PRO A 433 15.55 19.54 7.42
N GLU A 434 15.45 18.51 8.26
CA GLU A 434 15.69 18.62 9.70
C GLU A 434 17.09 19.18 10.00
N PHE A 435 17.14 20.21 10.85
CA PHE A 435 18.35 20.83 11.34
C PHE A 435 18.28 20.96 12.87
N LEU A 436 19.24 20.42 13.59
CA LEU A 436 19.30 20.42 15.07
C LEU A 436 17.98 19.94 15.73
N THR A 437 17.38 18.85 15.21
CA THR A 437 16.08 18.31 15.67
C THR A 437 14.85 19.22 15.39
N LEU A 438 15.05 20.37 14.76
CA LEU A 438 13.99 21.25 14.31
C LEU A 438 13.58 20.91 12.88
N ARG A 439 12.27 20.99 12.59
CA ARG A 439 11.69 20.81 11.25
C ARG A 439 11.03 22.11 10.80
N PRO A 440 11.80 23.07 10.29
CA PRO A 440 11.23 24.34 9.83
C PRO A 440 10.27 24.09 8.66
N SER A 441 9.19 24.85 8.62
CA SER A 441 8.27 24.81 7.49
C SER A 441 7.75 26.20 7.17
N LEU A 442 7.50 26.43 5.89
CA LEU A 442 6.83 27.61 5.37
C LEU A 442 5.55 27.16 4.68
N ALA A 443 4.46 27.84 4.97
CA ALA A 443 3.18 27.56 4.31
C ALA A 443 2.54 28.89 3.85
N PHE A 444 1.90 28.81 2.71
CA PHE A 444 1.09 29.87 2.16
C PHE A 444 -0.29 29.32 1.81
N ASP A 445 -1.33 29.95 2.33
CA ASP A 445 -2.72 29.62 2.05
C ASP A 445 -3.40 30.82 1.39
N TYR A 446 -4.04 30.57 0.24
CA TYR A 446 -4.89 31.52 -0.44
C TYR A 446 -6.34 31.08 -0.30
N TYR A 447 -7.17 31.97 0.30
CA TYR A 447 -8.51 31.64 0.70
C TYR A 447 -9.52 32.57 0.00
N LEU A 448 -10.41 31.97 -0.79
CA LEU A 448 -11.52 32.66 -1.44
C LEU A 448 -12.80 32.25 -0.73
N MET A 449 -13.50 33.20 -0.15
CA MET A 449 -14.77 32.95 0.54
C MET A 449 -15.88 33.78 -0.11
N ASP A 450 -16.97 33.13 -0.48
CA ASP A 450 -18.18 33.77 -1.00
C ASP A 450 -19.36 33.47 -0.08
N TYR A 451 -19.91 34.51 0.52
CA TYR A 451 -21.12 34.40 1.33
C TYR A 451 -22.34 34.26 0.45
N GLU A 452 -23.21 33.32 0.74
CA GLU A 452 -24.34 32.97 -0.13
C GLU A 452 -25.43 34.01 -0.14
N ASN A 453 -25.62 34.75 0.97
CA ASN A 453 -26.73 35.66 1.17
C ASN A 453 -26.29 37.12 1.31
N PRO A 454 -27.17 38.08 0.96
CA PRO A 454 -27.00 39.48 1.34
C PRO A 454 -26.82 39.60 2.86
N ASN A 455 -26.03 40.55 3.28
CA ASN A 455 -25.62 40.65 4.67
C ASN A 455 -26.29 41.85 5.37
N SER A 456 -26.76 41.65 6.59
CA SER A 456 -27.41 42.67 7.40
C SER A 456 -26.50 43.82 7.82
N PHE A 457 -25.19 43.67 7.63
CA PHE A 457 -24.21 44.76 7.89
C PHE A 457 -24.08 45.73 6.71
N SER A 458 -24.66 45.45 5.56
CA SER A 458 -24.70 46.40 4.45
C SER A 458 -25.81 47.44 4.64
N ALA A 459 -25.54 48.67 4.25
CA ALA A 459 -26.50 49.78 4.42
C ALA A 459 -27.78 49.56 3.60
N ASP A 460 -27.69 48.86 2.50
CA ASP A 460 -28.79 48.59 1.56
C ASP A 460 -29.38 47.17 1.73
N GLY A 461 -28.80 46.32 2.55
CA GLY A 461 -29.22 44.93 2.76
C GLY A 461 -29.07 44.02 1.54
N THR A 462 -28.36 44.46 0.49
CA THR A 462 -28.21 43.72 -0.77
C THR A 462 -26.80 43.22 -1.04
N THR A 463 -25.80 43.88 -0.43
CA THR A 463 -24.40 43.51 -0.61
C THR A 463 -24.01 42.25 0.19
N LYS A 464 -23.39 41.28 -0.45
CA LYS A 464 -22.83 40.12 0.21
C LYS A 464 -21.50 40.45 0.88
N ARG A 465 -21.13 39.69 1.93
CA ARG A 465 -19.78 39.72 2.49
C ARG A 465 -18.79 39.17 1.46
N ARG A 466 -17.60 39.71 1.44
CA ARG A 466 -16.47 39.22 0.63
C ARG A 466 -15.25 39.01 1.51
#